data_8e04b2ea4dfab6338b0458811e7ee170
#
_entry.id   8e04b2ea4dfab6338b0458811e7ee170
#
_cell.length_a   1.000
_cell.length_b   1.000
_cell.length_c   1.000
_cell.angle_alpha   90.00
_cell.angle_beta   90.00
_cell.angle_gamma   90.00
#
_symmetry.space_group_name_H-M   'P 1'
#
loop_
_entity.id
_entity.type
_entity.pdbx_description
1 polymer ?
#
loop_
_entity_poly.entity_id
_entity_poly.type
_entity_poly.pdbx_seq_one_letter_code
_entity_poly.pdbx_strand_id
1 'polypeptide(L)'
;ISDESSFAKIIELYENKKEGEPLFVFNVTMQNHSGYEEEFHNFTPDITVDGIDSKALSMYLSLVKQTDSALQGLIDYFSQADEDTMIVFFGDHQPTTYVSNPILRNNKVNPETLTDEENL
;
A
#
# COMPACT_ATOMS: atom_id res chain seq x y z
N ILE A 1 8.58 3.00 -8.38
CA ILE A 1 7.77 4.24 -8.32
C ILE A 1 7.03 4.20 -7.00
N SER A 2 7.13 5.27 -6.20
CA SER A 2 6.37 5.39 -4.94
C SER A 2 4.89 5.66 -5.21
N ASP A 3 4.03 5.30 -4.24
CA ASP A 3 2.61 5.62 -4.30
C ASP A 3 2.38 7.13 -4.28
N GLU A 4 3.20 7.88 -3.55
CA GLU A 4 3.21 9.34 -3.57
C GLU A 4 3.39 9.90 -4.99
N SER A 5 4.39 9.39 -5.74
CA SER A 5 4.62 9.82 -7.13
C SER A 5 3.47 9.42 -8.05
N SER A 6 2.87 8.26 -7.81
CA SER A 6 1.72 7.78 -8.57
C SER A 6 0.48 8.64 -8.32
N PHE A 7 0.22 9.00 -7.06
CA PHE A 7 -0.91 9.85 -6.67
C PHE A 7 -0.71 11.30 -7.11
N ALA A 8 0.52 11.81 -7.07
CA ALA A 8 0.83 13.11 -7.66
C ALA A 8 0.50 13.15 -9.16
N LYS A 9 0.67 12.03 -9.88
CA LYS A 9 0.28 11.94 -11.29
C LYS A 9 -1.24 11.95 -11.50
N ILE A 10 -2.02 11.41 -10.57
CA ILE A 10 -3.49 11.52 -10.61
C ILE A 10 -3.91 12.99 -10.46
N ILE A 11 -3.30 13.71 -9.52
CA ILE A 11 -3.55 15.13 -9.31
C ILE A 11 -3.20 15.94 -10.58
N GLU A 12 -2.03 15.67 -11.16
CA GLU A 12 -1.61 16.32 -12.41
C GLU A 12 -2.61 16.08 -13.56
N LEU A 13 -3.14 14.86 -13.69
CA LEU A 13 -4.15 14.53 -14.70
C LEU A 13 -5.46 15.29 -14.45
N TYR A 14 -5.86 15.43 -13.19
CA TYR A 14 -7.04 16.20 -12.80
C TYR A 14 -6.87 17.70 -13.12
N GLU A 15 -5.73 18.28 -12.78
CA GLU A 15 -5.45 19.70 -13.03
C GLU A 15 -5.37 20.05 -14.53
N ASN A 16 -4.96 19.08 -15.35
CA ASN A 16 -4.80 19.29 -16.80
C ASN A 16 -6.03 18.84 -17.62
N LYS A 17 -7.09 18.32 -17.00
CA LYS A 17 -8.32 18.00 -17.71
C LYS A 17 -9.03 19.29 -18.15
N LYS A 18 -9.89 19.21 -19.15
CA LYS A 18 -10.74 20.34 -19.51
C LYS A 18 -11.84 20.54 -18.47
N GLU A 19 -12.17 21.79 -18.22
CA GLU A 19 -13.27 22.17 -17.31
C GLU A 19 -14.60 21.49 -17.73
N GLY A 20 -15.27 20.90 -16.74
CA GLY A 20 -16.53 20.19 -16.96
C GLY A 20 -16.41 18.80 -17.62
N GLU A 21 -15.22 18.34 -17.98
CA GLU A 21 -15.02 16.97 -18.48
C GLU A 21 -14.84 16.01 -17.30
N PRO A 22 -15.58 14.89 -17.23
CA PRO A 22 -15.37 13.88 -16.19
C PRO A 22 -14.03 13.17 -16.41
N LEU A 23 -13.33 12.84 -15.32
CA LEU A 23 -12.10 12.06 -15.34
C LEU A 23 -12.31 10.73 -14.64
N PHE A 24 -11.95 9.63 -15.30
CA PHE A 24 -11.83 8.31 -14.68
C PHE A 24 -10.39 7.85 -14.71
N VAL A 25 -9.83 7.52 -13.55
CA VAL A 25 -8.47 6.98 -13.42
C VAL A 25 -8.53 5.62 -12.75
N PHE A 26 -8.00 4.60 -13.40
CA PHE A 26 -7.69 3.31 -12.78
C PHE A 26 -6.18 3.25 -12.56
N ASN A 27 -5.76 3.33 -11.31
CA ASN A 27 -4.35 3.38 -10.93
C ASN A 27 -3.94 2.09 -10.22
N VAL A 28 -2.87 1.46 -10.69
CA VAL A 28 -2.27 0.29 -10.04
C VAL A 28 -0.91 0.71 -9.49
N THR A 29 -0.73 0.58 -8.19
CA THR A 29 0.54 0.88 -7.53
C THR A 29 1.39 -0.37 -7.34
N MET A 30 2.71 -0.20 -7.26
CA MET A 30 3.67 -1.30 -7.14
C MET A 30 4.61 -1.12 -5.93
N GLN A 31 4.44 -0.08 -5.12
CA GLN A 31 5.32 0.19 -3.99
C GLN A 31 5.32 -0.97 -2.98
N ASN A 32 4.15 -1.54 -2.73
CA ASN A 32 3.97 -2.62 -1.76
C ASN A 32 4.11 -4.02 -2.38
N HIS A 33 4.56 -4.13 -3.64
CA HIS A 33 4.82 -5.42 -4.26
C HIS A 33 6.04 -6.11 -3.65
N SER A 34 6.13 -7.43 -3.77
CA SER A 34 7.17 -8.29 -3.16
C SER A 34 8.61 -7.83 -3.45
N GLY A 35 9.55 -8.34 -2.66
CA GLY A 35 10.96 -7.96 -2.63
C GLY A 35 11.38 -7.44 -1.26
N TYR A 36 10.61 -7.73 -0.21
CA TYR A 36 10.76 -7.15 1.15
C TYR A 36 12.04 -7.59 1.88
N GLU A 37 12.77 -8.57 1.38
CA GLU A 37 14.05 -9.01 1.95
C GLU A 37 15.25 -8.26 1.37
N GLU A 38 15.05 -7.50 0.29
CA GLU A 38 16.08 -6.71 -0.37
C GLU A 38 16.34 -5.40 0.38
N GLU A 39 17.50 -4.83 0.14
CA GLU A 39 17.85 -3.49 0.63
C GLU A 39 17.67 -2.48 -0.49
N PHE A 40 16.89 -1.44 -0.22
CA PHE A 40 16.67 -0.35 -1.17
C PHE A 40 17.54 0.85 -0.80
N HIS A 41 18.23 1.43 -1.77
CA HIS A 41 19.10 2.59 -1.56
C HIS A 41 18.36 3.85 -1.10
N ASN A 42 17.09 3.93 -1.41
CA ASN A 42 16.24 5.11 -1.18
C ASN A 42 15.16 4.88 -0.12
N PHE A 43 15.19 3.76 0.59
CA PHE A 43 14.21 3.44 1.61
C PHE A 43 14.81 2.60 2.74
N THR A 44 14.56 3.05 3.96
CA THR A 44 14.95 2.33 5.18
C THR A 44 13.68 2.04 5.99
N PRO A 45 13.39 0.78 6.33
CA PRO A 45 12.25 0.45 7.20
C PRO A 45 12.37 1.11 8.57
N ASP A 46 11.27 1.62 9.07
CA ASP A 46 11.18 2.31 10.37
C ASP A 46 10.14 1.71 11.31
N ILE A 47 9.45 0.64 10.89
CA ILE A 47 8.50 -0.11 11.73
C ILE A 47 9.10 -1.44 12.15
N THR A 48 8.98 -1.73 13.45
CA THR A 48 9.26 -3.04 14.04
C THR A 48 8.02 -3.55 14.76
N VAL A 49 7.89 -4.87 14.88
CA VAL A 49 6.78 -5.50 15.59
C VAL A 49 7.31 -6.21 16.82
N ASP A 50 6.79 -5.87 18.00
CA ASP A 50 7.20 -6.48 19.24
C ASP A 50 6.98 -7.99 19.22
N GLY A 51 8.04 -8.74 19.58
CA GLY A 51 7.99 -10.20 19.61
C GLY A 51 8.13 -10.89 18.24
N ILE A 52 8.30 -10.15 17.16
CA ILE A 52 8.51 -10.70 15.81
C ILE A 52 9.79 -10.12 15.19
N ASP A 53 10.81 -10.94 15.05
CA ASP A 53 12.02 -10.60 14.30
C ASP A 53 11.86 -11.03 12.83
N SER A 54 11.37 -10.12 12.01
CA SER A 54 11.14 -10.36 10.57
C SER A 54 11.45 -9.10 9.76
N LYS A 55 12.55 -9.14 9.00
CA LYS A 55 12.95 -8.07 8.08
C LYS A 55 11.85 -7.81 7.03
N ALA A 56 11.27 -8.87 6.46
CA ALA A 56 10.23 -8.76 5.45
C ALA A 56 8.96 -8.08 6.00
N LEU A 57 8.54 -8.45 7.22
CA LEU A 57 7.39 -7.82 7.86
C LEU A 57 7.66 -6.34 8.18
N SER A 58 8.83 -6.02 8.73
CA SER A 58 9.24 -4.64 9.00
C SER A 58 9.25 -3.79 7.73
N MET A 59 9.81 -4.31 6.63
CA MET A 59 9.83 -3.65 5.33
C MET A 59 8.41 -3.40 4.82
N TYR A 60 7.57 -4.44 4.78
CA TYR A 60 6.20 -4.35 4.30
C TYR A 60 5.39 -3.30 5.08
N LEU A 61 5.41 -3.35 6.41
CA LEU A 61 4.66 -2.40 7.24
C LEU A 61 5.15 -0.96 7.07
N SER A 62 6.46 -0.78 6.88
CA SER A 62 7.02 0.54 6.63
C SER A 62 6.61 1.09 5.25
N LEU A 63 6.50 0.24 4.23
CA LEU A 63 5.97 0.62 2.92
C LEU A 63 4.47 0.95 3.00
N VAL A 64 3.67 0.14 3.70
CA VAL A 64 2.24 0.40 3.92
C VAL A 64 2.02 1.74 4.64
N LYS A 65 2.84 2.07 5.63
CA LYS A 65 2.82 3.39 6.29
C LYS A 65 3.05 4.54 5.31
N GLN A 66 3.97 4.37 4.35
CA GLN A 66 4.17 5.40 3.30
C GLN A 66 2.96 5.50 2.36
N THR A 67 2.36 4.38 1.99
CA THR A 67 1.13 4.36 1.20
C THR A 67 0.00 5.09 1.92
N ASP A 68 -0.18 4.84 3.23
CA ASP A 68 -1.18 5.52 4.06
C ASP A 68 -0.99 7.04 4.04
N SER A 69 0.24 7.50 4.22
CA SER A 69 0.58 8.93 4.17
C SER A 69 0.33 9.54 2.78
N ALA A 70 0.65 8.80 1.71
CA ALA A 70 0.42 9.25 0.34
C ALA A 70 -1.09 9.32 0.02
N LEU A 71 -1.86 8.33 0.48
CA LEU A 71 -3.32 8.30 0.32
C LEU A 71 -3.98 9.46 1.07
N GLN A 72 -3.52 9.76 2.30
CA GLN A 72 -3.99 10.93 3.03
C GLN A 72 -3.79 12.21 2.23
N GLY A 73 -2.60 12.40 1.63
CA GLY A 73 -2.32 13.56 0.77
C GLY A 73 -3.24 13.65 -0.44
N LEU A 74 -3.58 12.52 -1.07
CA LEU A 74 -4.54 12.46 -2.18
C LEU A 74 -5.95 12.86 -1.73
N ILE A 75 -6.40 12.34 -0.58
CA ILE A 75 -7.70 12.65 0.01
C ILE A 75 -7.77 14.14 0.38
N ASP A 76 -6.73 14.67 1.01
CA ASP A 76 -6.67 16.08 1.41
C ASP A 76 -6.76 17.00 0.20
N TYR A 77 -6.09 16.67 -0.90
CA TYR A 77 -6.19 17.42 -2.14
C TYR A 77 -7.62 17.45 -2.68
N PHE A 78 -8.23 16.27 -2.88
CA PHE A 78 -9.57 16.19 -3.44
C PHE A 78 -10.68 16.67 -2.50
N SER A 79 -10.45 16.71 -1.19
CA SER A 79 -11.38 17.31 -0.23
C SER A 79 -11.55 18.82 -0.40
N GLN A 80 -10.59 19.45 -1.08
CA GLN A 80 -10.58 20.89 -1.36
C GLN A 80 -10.89 21.22 -2.83
N ALA A 81 -11.11 20.19 -3.66
CA ALA A 81 -11.46 20.36 -5.07
C ALA A 81 -12.92 20.82 -5.22
N ASP A 82 -13.17 21.67 -6.22
CA ASP A 82 -14.51 22.20 -6.49
C ASP A 82 -15.47 21.18 -7.11
N GLU A 83 -14.96 20.04 -7.58
CA GLU A 83 -15.75 18.98 -8.23
C GLU A 83 -15.89 17.76 -7.31
N ASP A 84 -17.08 17.16 -7.31
CA ASP A 84 -17.34 15.90 -6.60
C ASP A 84 -16.41 14.80 -7.06
N THR A 85 -15.67 14.21 -6.12
CA THR A 85 -14.70 13.16 -6.40
C THR A 85 -15.02 11.90 -5.58
N MET A 86 -14.97 10.75 -6.23
CA MET A 86 -15.06 9.44 -5.57
C MET A 86 -13.71 8.74 -5.65
N ILE A 87 -13.16 8.38 -4.50
CA ILE A 87 -11.94 7.56 -4.40
C ILE A 87 -12.33 6.18 -3.90
N VAL A 88 -11.96 5.14 -4.65
CA VAL A 88 -12.10 3.73 -4.23
C VAL A 88 -10.71 3.15 -4.11
N PHE A 89 -10.33 2.75 -2.90
CA PHE A 89 -9.03 2.17 -2.60
C PHE A 89 -9.20 0.74 -2.07
N PHE A 90 -8.44 -0.20 -2.61
CA PHE A 90 -8.49 -1.61 -2.20
C PHE A 90 -7.17 -2.32 -2.49
N GLY A 91 -6.90 -3.39 -1.76
CA GLY A 91 -5.81 -4.32 -2.08
C GLY A 91 -6.29 -5.36 -3.10
N ASP A 92 -5.39 -5.79 -3.97
CA ASP A 92 -5.66 -6.78 -5.01
C ASP A 92 -5.44 -8.22 -4.52
N HIS A 93 -4.52 -8.43 -3.59
CA HIS A 93 -4.23 -9.73 -2.98
C HIS A 93 -3.48 -9.58 -1.65
N GLN A 94 -3.36 -10.68 -0.92
CA GLN A 94 -2.57 -10.74 0.31
C GLN A 94 -1.06 -10.60 0.03
N PRO A 95 -0.26 -10.11 1.00
CA PRO A 95 1.18 -10.12 0.90
C PRO A 95 1.72 -11.56 0.90
N THR A 96 2.98 -11.70 0.47
CA THR A 96 3.65 -13.01 0.46
C THR A 96 3.74 -13.65 1.84
N THR A 97 3.91 -14.97 1.87
CA THR A 97 4.02 -15.76 3.11
C THR A 97 5.20 -15.34 4.00
N TYR A 98 6.23 -14.70 3.46
CA TYR A 98 7.33 -14.11 4.25
C TYR A 98 6.86 -12.99 5.18
N VAL A 99 5.75 -12.33 4.83
CA VAL A 99 5.11 -11.28 5.63
C VAL A 99 4.05 -11.86 6.57
N SER A 100 3.16 -12.72 6.07
CA SER A 100 2.02 -13.24 6.84
C SER A 100 2.42 -14.32 7.85
N ASN A 101 3.30 -15.26 7.49
CA ASN A 101 3.67 -16.39 8.37
C ASN A 101 4.26 -15.97 9.73
N PRO A 102 5.15 -14.97 9.84
CA PRO A 102 5.61 -14.49 11.14
C PRO A 102 4.48 -14.04 12.08
N ILE A 103 3.46 -13.38 11.53
CA ILE A 103 2.28 -12.92 12.27
C ILE A 103 1.45 -14.12 12.73
N LEU A 104 1.16 -15.06 11.84
CA LEU A 104 0.40 -16.27 12.15
C LEU A 104 1.09 -17.09 13.27
N ARG A 105 2.39 -17.34 13.12
CA ARG A 105 3.18 -18.10 14.11
C ARG A 105 3.21 -17.41 15.49
N ASN A 106 3.34 -16.08 15.51
CA ASN A 106 3.29 -15.32 16.77
C ASN A 106 1.93 -15.45 17.47
N ASN A 107 0.86 -15.57 16.70
CA ASN A 107 -0.49 -15.84 17.18
C ASN A 107 -0.79 -17.33 17.40
N LYS A 108 0.24 -18.20 17.40
CA LYS A 108 0.14 -19.66 17.59
C LYS A 108 -0.68 -20.38 16.53
N VAL A 109 -0.83 -19.78 15.37
CA VAL A 109 -1.42 -20.39 14.17
C VAL A 109 -0.30 -21.01 13.34
N ASN A 110 -0.43 -22.30 13.01
CA ASN A 110 0.51 -22.95 12.11
C ASN A 110 0.07 -22.70 10.64
N PRO A 111 0.79 -21.88 9.86
CA PRO A 111 0.38 -21.56 8.51
C PRO A 111 0.37 -22.79 7.56
N GLU A 112 1.12 -23.85 7.88
CA GLU A 112 1.17 -25.08 7.08
C GLU A 112 -0.10 -25.95 7.23
N THR A 113 -0.95 -25.66 8.21
CA THR A 113 -2.20 -26.40 8.44
C THR A 113 -3.44 -25.63 7.99
N LEU A 114 -3.27 -24.42 7.45
CA LEU A 114 -4.38 -23.63 6.92
C LEU A 114 -4.88 -24.22 5.61
N THR A 115 -6.19 -24.26 5.45
CA THR A 115 -6.83 -24.57 4.17
C THR A 115 -6.75 -23.39 3.21
N ASP A 116 -7.02 -23.61 1.93
CA ASP A 116 -7.04 -22.54 0.93
C ASP A 116 -8.08 -21.46 1.27
N GLU A 117 -9.19 -21.86 1.90
CA GLU A 117 -10.24 -20.91 2.36
C GLU A 117 -9.80 -20.07 3.57
N GLU A 118 -8.92 -20.59 4.43
CA GLU A 118 -8.39 -19.89 5.61
C GLU A 118 -7.19 -19.01 5.25
N ASN A 119 -6.59 -19.17 4.08
CA ASN A 119 -5.49 -18.36 3.56
C ASN A 119 -5.96 -17.13 2.75
N LEU A 120 -7.25 -16.96 2.56
CA LEU A 120 -7.86 -15.80 1.92
C LEU A 120 -8.18 -14.71 2.94
#